data_7beb6a902a22fcc1fe4f9e61f8087e03
#
_entry.id   7beb6a902a22fcc1fe4f9e61f8087e03
#
_cell.length_a   1.000
_cell.length_b   1.000
_cell.length_c   1.000
_cell.angle_alpha   90.00
_cell.angle_beta   90.00
_cell.angle_gamma   90.00
#
_symmetry.space_group_name_H-M   'P 1'
#
loop_
_entity.id
_entity.type
_entity.pdbx_description
1 polymer ?
#
loop_
_entity_poly.entity_id
_entity_poly.type
_entity_poly.pdbx_seq_one_letter_code
_entity_poly.pdbx_strand_id
1 'polypeptide(L)'
;GKLRYSCTPMCTSFAETDVPRSITIVDTNDMSLKEVPVEPLHVMRTLRGTREKLCEGSSQDYLRLIVTDEFPTAPVQEALRRTYPNALQIDCGMQIAASARTGLTLEEVRADSPLDVAEKFYLNRTGREMDDEMRAWFRQAIEDAEREG
;
A
#
# COMPACT_ATOMS: atom_id res chain seq x y z
N GLY A 1 15.22 -36.35 -3.53
CA GLY A 1 14.72 -35.91 -2.21
C GLY A 1 13.65 -34.87 -2.39
N LYS A 2 12.59 -34.92 -1.61
CA LYS A 2 11.54 -33.90 -1.60
C LYS A 2 11.97 -32.82 -0.60
N LEU A 3 12.16 -31.59 -1.06
CA LEU A 3 12.34 -30.41 -0.23
C LEU A 3 10.98 -29.78 0.00
N ARG A 4 10.67 -29.46 1.28
CA ARG A 4 9.48 -28.71 1.64
C ARG A 4 9.87 -27.57 2.59
N TYR A 5 9.44 -26.36 2.25
CA TYR A 5 9.53 -25.22 3.16
C TYR A 5 8.28 -25.16 4.03
N SER A 6 8.48 -25.07 5.35
CA SER A 6 7.41 -24.69 6.27
C SER A 6 7.13 -23.20 6.07
N CYS A 7 5.91 -22.87 5.66
CA CYS A 7 5.47 -21.47 5.59
C CYS A 7 5.47 -20.83 6.99
N THR A 8 5.52 -19.50 7.05
CA THR A 8 5.23 -18.77 8.29
C THR A 8 3.80 -19.06 8.72
N PRO A 9 3.52 -19.36 10.00
CA PRO A 9 2.16 -19.65 10.47
C PRO A 9 1.22 -18.45 10.39
N MET A 10 1.76 -17.23 10.26
CA MET A 10 1.00 -16.00 10.13
C MET A 10 1.31 -15.31 8.80
N CYS A 11 0.31 -14.62 8.24
CA CYS A 11 0.50 -13.71 7.12
C CYS A 11 1.22 -12.44 7.63
N THR A 12 2.30 -12.05 6.98
CA THR A 12 3.09 -10.86 7.34
C THR A 12 3.08 -9.78 6.25
N SER A 13 2.45 -10.07 5.10
CA SER A 13 2.39 -9.15 3.97
C SER A 13 1.03 -9.19 3.27
N PHE A 14 0.52 -8.03 2.89
CA PHE A 14 -0.69 -7.94 2.08
C PHE A 14 -0.55 -8.52 0.66
N ALA A 15 0.65 -8.81 0.21
CA ALA A 15 0.91 -9.51 -1.05
C ALA A 15 0.68 -11.03 -0.97
N GLU A 16 0.55 -11.57 0.24
CA GLU A 16 0.48 -13.03 0.47
C GLU A 16 -0.83 -13.45 1.18
N THR A 17 -1.86 -12.62 1.10
CA THR A 17 -3.13 -12.86 1.80
C THR A 17 -3.85 -14.13 1.34
N ASP A 18 -3.67 -14.51 0.07
CA ASP A 18 -4.34 -15.65 -0.54
C ASP A 18 -3.55 -16.97 -0.42
N VAL A 19 -2.40 -16.94 0.25
CA VAL A 19 -1.56 -18.13 0.42
C VAL A 19 -2.06 -18.91 1.65
N PRO A 20 -2.54 -20.16 1.49
CA PRO A 20 -2.97 -20.97 2.62
C PRO A 20 -1.78 -21.30 3.53
N ARG A 21 -2.01 -21.20 4.84
CA ARG A 21 -0.99 -21.45 5.86
C ARG A 21 -1.17 -22.83 6.44
N SER A 22 -0.07 -23.52 6.66
CA SER A 22 -0.10 -24.85 7.25
C SER A 22 1.16 -25.16 8.05
N ILE A 23 1.04 -26.07 9.01
CA ILE A 23 2.14 -26.68 9.75
C ILE A 23 2.37 -28.08 9.17
N THR A 24 3.62 -28.43 8.96
CA THR A 24 4.00 -29.76 8.52
C THR A 24 4.47 -30.58 9.72
N ILE A 25 3.79 -31.67 10.02
CA ILE A 25 4.19 -32.66 11.02
C ILE A 25 4.93 -33.78 10.29
N VAL A 26 6.11 -34.12 10.78
CA VAL A 26 6.92 -35.22 10.25
C VAL A 26 6.93 -36.33 11.29
N ASP A 27 6.47 -37.53 10.93
CA ASP A 27 6.70 -38.74 11.74
C ASP A 27 8.09 -39.28 11.41
N THR A 28 8.95 -39.35 12.43
CA THR A 28 10.34 -39.80 12.26
C THR A 28 10.49 -41.31 12.17
N ASN A 29 9.45 -42.09 12.47
CA ASN A 29 9.50 -43.57 12.40
C ASN A 29 9.35 -44.06 10.94
N ASP A 30 8.42 -43.44 10.21
CA ASP A 30 8.10 -43.84 8.83
C ASP A 30 8.35 -42.72 7.81
N MET A 31 8.84 -41.57 8.27
CA MET A 31 9.08 -40.38 7.45
C MET A 31 7.82 -39.86 6.75
N SER A 32 6.65 -40.15 7.28
CA SER A 32 5.40 -39.65 6.78
C SER A 32 5.23 -38.14 7.10
N LEU A 33 4.54 -37.45 6.20
CA LEU A 33 4.28 -35.99 6.29
C LEU A 33 2.78 -35.77 6.42
N LYS A 34 2.39 -35.04 7.45
CA LYS A 34 1.01 -34.58 7.64
C LYS A 34 0.97 -33.06 7.62
N GLU A 35 0.15 -32.53 6.75
CA GLU A 35 -0.12 -31.10 6.66
C GLU A 35 -1.35 -30.75 7.50
N VAL A 36 -1.20 -29.76 8.39
CA VAL A 36 -2.28 -29.26 9.23
C VAL A 36 -2.48 -27.79 8.90
N PRO A 37 -3.65 -27.41 8.36
CA PRO A 37 -3.94 -26.01 8.07
C PRO A 37 -3.96 -25.19 9.37
N VAL A 38 -3.48 -23.95 9.28
CA VAL A 38 -3.52 -22.97 10.37
C VAL A 38 -4.56 -21.92 10.05
N GLU A 39 -5.59 -21.82 10.88
CA GLU A 39 -6.57 -20.76 10.81
C GLU A 39 -6.11 -19.58 11.70
N PRO A 40 -5.83 -18.41 11.12
CA PRO A 40 -5.41 -17.26 11.91
C PRO A 40 -6.59 -16.71 12.73
N LEU A 41 -6.31 -16.23 13.95
CA LEU A 41 -7.30 -15.55 14.78
C LEU A 41 -7.85 -14.27 14.12
N HIS A 42 -6.97 -13.55 13.41
CA HIS A 42 -7.31 -12.38 12.60
C HIS A 42 -6.70 -12.56 11.21
N VAL A 43 -7.53 -12.43 10.21
CA VAL A 43 -7.10 -12.54 8.81
C VAL A 43 -6.46 -11.21 8.37
N MET A 44 -5.42 -11.30 7.54
CA MET A 44 -4.89 -10.11 6.86
C MET A 44 -5.58 -9.98 5.50
N ARG A 45 -6.22 -8.85 5.23
CA ARG A 45 -6.94 -8.62 3.96
C ARG A 45 -7.01 -7.14 3.57
N THR A 46 -7.28 -6.90 2.30
CA THR A 46 -7.47 -5.55 1.75
C THR A 46 -8.96 -5.26 1.55
N LEU A 47 -9.44 -4.14 2.10
CA LEU A 47 -10.77 -3.60 1.81
C LEU A 47 -10.62 -2.36 0.93
N ARG A 48 -11.44 -2.27 -0.10
CA ARG A 48 -11.47 -1.15 -1.03
C ARG A 48 -12.89 -0.61 -1.18
N GLY A 49 -13.04 0.70 -1.03
CA GLY A 49 -14.35 1.34 -1.15
C GLY A 49 -14.27 2.85 -0.95
N THR A 50 -15.44 3.48 -1.09
CA THR A 50 -15.60 4.88 -0.70
C THR A 50 -15.50 5.01 0.81
N ARG A 51 -15.15 6.20 1.31
CA ARG A 51 -15.11 6.48 2.74
C ARG A 51 -16.41 6.06 3.44
N GLU A 52 -17.56 6.43 2.86
CA GLU A 52 -18.88 6.13 3.44
C GLU A 52 -19.06 4.61 3.63
N LYS A 53 -18.85 3.82 2.58
CA LYS A 53 -18.95 2.35 2.64
C LYS A 53 -17.97 1.71 3.62
N LEU A 54 -16.76 2.24 3.69
CA LEU A 54 -15.77 1.73 4.64
C LEU A 54 -16.17 2.06 6.09
N CYS A 55 -16.76 3.23 6.35
CA CYS A 55 -17.22 3.60 7.69
C CYS A 55 -18.48 2.85 8.17
N GLU A 56 -19.27 2.27 7.27
CA GLU A 56 -20.43 1.43 7.61
C GLU A 56 -20.06 0.02 8.10
N GLY A 57 -18.85 -0.44 7.80
CA GLY A 57 -18.36 -1.77 8.17
C GLY A 57 -17.74 -1.82 9.56
N SER A 58 -17.37 -3.01 9.98
CA SER A 58 -16.49 -3.25 11.13
C SER A 58 -15.73 -4.55 10.96
N SER A 59 -14.51 -4.64 11.48
CA SER A 59 -13.72 -5.87 11.50
C SER A 59 -12.60 -5.79 12.53
N GLN A 60 -12.24 -6.93 13.10
CA GLN A 60 -11.06 -7.09 13.95
C GLN A 60 -9.84 -7.65 13.18
N ASP A 61 -9.99 -7.86 11.89
CA ASP A 61 -8.90 -8.33 11.02
C ASP A 61 -7.80 -7.26 10.84
N TYR A 62 -6.62 -7.70 10.43
CA TYR A 62 -5.54 -6.81 10.02
C TYR A 62 -5.82 -6.29 8.62
N LEU A 63 -6.08 -5.00 8.49
CA LEU A 63 -6.62 -4.44 7.27
C LEU A 63 -5.66 -3.45 6.59
N ARG A 64 -5.63 -3.55 5.27
CA ARG A 64 -5.25 -2.48 4.38
C ARG A 64 -6.53 -1.87 3.80
N LEU A 65 -6.75 -0.59 4.08
CA LEU A 65 -7.91 0.16 3.59
C LEU A 65 -7.50 1.01 2.39
N ILE A 66 -8.25 0.91 1.30
CA ILE A 66 -8.02 1.69 0.08
C ILE A 66 -9.25 2.57 -0.16
N VAL A 67 -9.11 3.85 0.14
CA VAL A 67 -10.16 4.87 -0.07
C VAL A 67 -10.15 5.29 -1.54
N THR A 68 -11.31 5.21 -2.21
CA THR A 68 -11.39 5.39 -3.67
C THR A 68 -11.92 6.75 -4.13
N ASP A 69 -12.60 7.49 -3.28
CA ASP A 69 -13.34 8.71 -3.58
C ASP A 69 -12.67 9.99 -3.09
N GLU A 70 -11.78 9.89 -2.10
CA GLU A 70 -11.06 11.04 -1.56
C GLU A 70 -9.65 10.68 -1.07
N PHE A 71 -8.83 11.70 -0.82
CA PHE A 71 -7.56 11.49 -0.12
C PHE A 71 -7.81 11.21 1.37
N PRO A 72 -7.15 10.21 1.97
CA PRO A 72 -7.29 9.91 3.38
C PRO A 72 -6.57 10.96 4.25
N THR A 73 -7.20 12.13 4.40
CA THR A 73 -6.76 13.20 5.31
C THR A 73 -6.76 12.71 6.77
N ALA A 74 -6.11 13.44 7.67
CA ALA A 74 -6.03 13.04 9.08
C ALA A 74 -7.41 12.75 9.73
N PRO A 75 -8.47 13.56 9.53
CA PRO A 75 -9.80 13.24 10.05
C PRO A 75 -10.40 11.95 9.46
N VAL A 76 -10.17 11.69 8.16
CA VAL A 76 -10.65 10.46 7.50
C VAL A 76 -9.93 9.23 8.04
N GLN A 77 -8.61 9.32 8.19
CA GLN A 77 -7.81 8.23 8.78
C GLN A 77 -8.24 7.94 10.21
N GLU A 78 -8.50 8.96 11.02
CA GLU A 78 -8.97 8.80 12.40
C GLU A 78 -10.33 8.11 12.45
N ALA A 79 -11.28 8.52 11.60
CA ALA A 79 -12.59 7.89 11.50
C ALA A 79 -12.47 6.41 11.12
N LEU A 80 -11.64 6.08 10.12
CA LEU A 80 -11.40 4.71 9.68
C LEU A 80 -10.70 3.86 10.76
N ARG A 81 -9.74 4.42 11.51
CA ARG A 81 -9.09 3.71 12.62
C ARG A 81 -10.01 3.45 13.80
N ARG A 82 -11.01 4.30 14.03
CA ARG A 82 -12.06 4.04 15.03
C ARG A 82 -12.96 2.88 14.63
N THR A 83 -13.29 2.79 13.33
CA THR A 83 -14.11 1.72 12.76
C THR A 83 -13.35 0.40 12.67
N TYR A 84 -12.05 0.47 12.35
CA TYR A 84 -11.14 -0.66 12.17
C TYR A 84 -9.89 -0.51 13.04
N PRO A 85 -9.93 -0.93 14.31
CA PRO A 85 -8.82 -0.73 15.25
C PRO A 85 -7.50 -1.36 14.79
N ASN A 86 -7.59 -2.45 14.02
CA ASN A 86 -6.45 -3.19 13.49
C ASN A 86 -6.10 -2.81 12.05
N ALA A 87 -6.50 -1.62 11.58
CA ALA A 87 -6.09 -1.11 10.29
C ALA A 87 -4.59 -0.76 10.30
N LEU A 88 -3.79 -1.54 9.57
CA LEU A 88 -2.33 -1.37 9.48
C LEU A 88 -1.95 -0.31 8.45
N GLN A 89 -2.72 -0.21 7.35
CA GLN A 89 -2.42 0.68 6.25
C GLN A 89 -3.69 1.32 5.70
N ILE A 90 -3.63 2.63 5.40
CA ILE A 90 -4.73 3.39 4.78
C ILE A 90 -4.16 4.11 3.57
N ASP A 91 -4.58 3.70 2.38
CA ASP A 91 -4.08 4.18 1.10
C ASP A 91 -5.16 4.93 0.31
N CYS A 92 -4.72 5.81 -0.58
CA CYS A 92 -5.57 6.42 -1.58
C CYS A 92 -5.64 5.56 -2.84
N GLY A 93 -6.84 5.12 -3.22
CA GLY A 93 -7.05 4.31 -4.43
C GLY A 93 -6.75 5.04 -5.73
N MET A 94 -6.87 6.37 -5.73
CA MET A 94 -6.48 7.20 -6.85
C MET A 94 -4.96 7.19 -7.08
N GLN A 95 -4.15 7.17 -6.01
CA GLN A 95 -2.69 7.08 -6.11
C GLN A 95 -2.23 5.73 -6.65
N ILE A 96 -2.88 4.62 -6.25
CA ILE A 96 -2.53 3.28 -6.74
C ILE A 96 -2.81 3.17 -8.24
N ALA A 97 -3.92 3.72 -8.71
CA ALA A 97 -4.24 3.76 -10.14
C ALA A 97 -3.29 4.67 -10.92
N ALA A 98 -2.82 5.76 -10.33
CA ALA A 98 -1.85 6.67 -10.94
C ALA A 98 -0.43 6.07 -10.97
N SER A 99 0.03 5.43 -9.88
CA SER A 99 1.37 4.82 -9.83
C SER A 99 1.53 3.65 -10.81
N ALA A 100 0.44 2.97 -11.20
CA ALA A 100 0.44 1.99 -12.28
C ALA A 100 0.57 2.61 -13.68
N ARG A 101 0.37 3.94 -13.81
CA ARG A 101 0.42 4.71 -15.06
C ARG A 101 1.64 5.61 -15.20
N THR A 102 2.40 5.85 -14.14
CA THR A 102 3.60 6.70 -14.18
C THR A 102 4.80 5.96 -14.76
N GLY A 103 4.70 5.60 -16.03
CA GLY A 103 5.86 5.30 -16.85
C GLY A 103 6.52 6.58 -17.35
N LEU A 104 7.00 7.46 -16.45
CA LEU A 104 8.01 8.44 -16.85
C LEU A 104 9.26 7.63 -17.20
N THR A 105 9.65 7.63 -18.45
CA THR A 105 10.89 6.99 -18.87
C THR A 105 12.08 7.78 -18.33
N LEU A 106 13.20 7.07 -18.07
CA LEU A 106 14.45 7.72 -17.64
C LEU A 106 14.92 8.81 -18.63
N GLU A 107 14.52 8.71 -19.88
CA GLU A 107 14.82 9.69 -20.93
C GLU A 107 14.01 10.98 -20.76
N GLU A 108 12.72 10.88 -20.40
CA GLU A 108 11.86 12.02 -20.11
C GLU A 108 12.32 12.77 -18.84
N VAL A 109 12.71 12.04 -17.80
CA VAL A 109 13.23 12.64 -16.55
C VAL A 109 14.57 13.37 -16.77
N ARG A 110 15.37 12.95 -17.76
CA ARG A 110 16.67 13.60 -18.07
C ARG A 110 16.54 14.81 -19.01
N ALA A 111 15.47 14.89 -19.80
CA ALA A 111 15.26 15.95 -20.76
C ALA A 111 14.53 17.17 -20.18
N ASP A 112 13.73 16.97 -19.13
CA ASP A 112 12.91 17.99 -18.52
C ASP A 112 13.63 18.73 -17.38
N SER A 113 13.23 19.97 -17.10
CA SER A 113 13.70 20.66 -15.90
C SER A 113 13.17 19.98 -14.63
N PRO A 114 13.85 20.09 -13.47
CA PRO A 114 13.37 19.55 -12.22
C PRO A 114 11.94 19.96 -11.86
N LEU A 115 11.56 21.20 -12.21
CA LEU A 115 10.19 21.71 -12.00
C LEU A 115 9.19 21.03 -12.93
N ASP A 116 9.51 20.83 -14.20
CA ASP A 116 8.63 20.16 -15.18
C ASP A 116 8.38 18.71 -14.78
N VAL A 117 9.42 18.04 -14.29
CA VAL A 117 9.31 16.66 -13.74
C VAL A 117 8.38 16.64 -12.52
N ALA A 118 8.50 17.61 -11.61
CA ALA A 118 7.64 17.71 -10.43
C ALA A 118 6.18 18.00 -10.83
N GLU A 119 5.93 18.89 -11.79
CA GLU A 119 4.58 19.19 -12.29
C GLU A 119 3.93 17.96 -12.96
N LYS A 120 4.65 17.26 -13.82
CA LYS A 120 4.20 16.02 -14.45
C LYS A 120 3.90 14.94 -13.42
N PHE A 121 4.78 14.78 -12.44
CA PHE A 121 4.58 13.83 -11.34
C PHE A 121 3.34 14.19 -10.52
N TYR A 122 3.17 15.46 -10.15
CA TYR A 122 2.02 15.93 -9.38
C TYR A 122 0.71 15.71 -10.14
N LEU A 123 0.65 16.12 -11.43
CA LEU A 123 -0.51 15.91 -12.29
C LEU A 123 -0.85 14.43 -12.41
N ASN A 124 0.15 13.57 -12.65
CA ASN A 124 -0.06 12.13 -12.75
C ASN A 124 -0.53 11.50 -11.42
N ARG A 125 -0.08 12.04 -10.30
CA ARG A 125 -0.37 11.52 -8.97
C ARG A 125 -1.74 11.95 -8.45
N THR A 126 -2.12 13.20 -8.71
CA THR A 126 -3.32 13.82 -8.14
C THR A 126 -4.45 14.00 -9.15
N GLY A 127 -4.15 13.96 -10.46
CA GLY A 127 -5.07 14.29 -11.53
C GLY A 127 -5.39 15.80 -11.61
N ARG A 128 -4.61 16.65 -10.91
CA ARG A 128 -4.78 18.11 -10.86
C ARG A 128 -3.48 18.79 -11.24
N GLU A 129 -3.59 19.96 -11.85
CA GLU A 129 -2.43 20.82 -12.07
C GLU A 129 -1.95 21.42 -10.74
N MET A 130 -0.65 21.66 -10.68
CA MET A 130 -0.02 22.32 -9.54
C MET A 130 -0.42 23.79 -9.53
N ASP A 131 -0.85 24.32 -8.38
CA ASP A 131 -1.16 25.75 -8.23
C ASP A 131 0.12 26.60 -8.12
N ASP A 132 -0.05 27.94 -8.21
CA ASP A 132 1.08 28.86 -8.22
C ASP A 132 1.86 28.89 -6.89
N GLU A 133 1.20 28.66 -5.77
CA GLU A 133 1.83 28.59 -4.45
C GLU A 133 2.73 27.36 -4.35
N MET A 134 2.24 26.21 -4.80
CA MET A 134 2.98 24.97 -4.80
C MET A 134 4.17 25.02 -5.77
N ARG A 135 3.98 25.65 -6.96
CA ARG A 135 5.08 25.91 -7.91
C ARG A 135 6.18 26.75 -7.29
N ALA A 136 5.81 27.80 -6.54
CA ALA A 136 6.76 28.66 -5.86
C ALA A 136 7.56 27.87 -4.79
N TRP A 137 6.92 27.01 -4.04
CA TRP A 137 7.57 26.15 -3.05
C TRP A 137 8.56 25.18 -3.68
N PHE A 138 8.18 24.50 -4.76
CA PHE A 138 9.08 23.61 -5.48
C PHE A 138 10.29 24.35 -6.06
N ARG A 139 10.08 25.52 -6.64
CA ARG A 139 11.17 26.34 -7.17
C ARG A 139 12.16 26.73 -6.09
N GLN A 140 11.67 27.16 -4.94
CA GLN A 140 12.51 27.49 -3.79
C GLN A 140 13.30 26.28 -3.31
N ALA A 141 12.68 25.10 -3.23
CA ALA A 141 13.35 23.87 -2.81
C ALA A 141 14.46 23.44 -3.79
N ILE A 142 14.26 23.65 -5.10
CA ILE A 142 15.27 23.38 -6.12
C ILE A 142 16.45 24.33 -5.96
N GLU A 143 16.19 25.64 -5.80
CA GLU A 143 17.24 26.64 -5.58
C GLU A 143 18.06 26.38 -4.31
N ASP A 144 17.41 25.95 -3.23
CA ASP A 144 18.07 25.63 -1.98
C ASP A 144 18.96 24.37 -2.12
N ALA A 145 18.47 23.34 -2.84
CA ALA A 145 19.27 22.14 -3.11
C ALA A 145 20.50 22.42 -4.00
N GLU A 146 20.38 23.34 -4.97
CA GLU A 146 21.49 23.76 -5.83
C GLU A 146 22.57 24.58 -5.08
N ARG A 147 22.20 25.24 -3.97
CA ARG A 147 23.15 25.99 -3.12
C ARG A 147 23.92 25.10 -2.15
N GLU A 148 23.35 23.96 -1.79
CA GLU A 148 23.96 23.03 -0.83
C GLU A 148 24.83 21.95 -1.48
N GLY A 149 24.75 21.77 -2.81
CA GLY A 149 25.50 20.77 -3.58
C GLY A 149 26.70 21.37 -4.32
#